data_2f6de03440b6e82b8c5e904f92840c7e
#
_entry.id   2f6de03440b6e82b8c5e904f92840c7e
#
_cell.length_a   1.000
_cell.length_b   1.000
_cell.length_c   1.000
_cell.angle_alpha   90.00
_cell.angle_beta   90.00
_cell.angle_gamma   90.00
#
_symmetry.space_group_name_H-M   'P 1'
#
loop_
_entity.id
_entity.type
_entity.pdbx_description
1 polymer ?
#
loop_
_entity_poly.entity_id
_entity_poly.type
_entity_poly.pdbx_seq_one_letter_code
_entity_poly.pdbx_strand_id
1 'polypeptide(L)'
;MLFYAPFWQGVETLSIERRQALFTASLPAAAWAALLPSLGKELTSQRVSTVAAVLTALFALWQGAQAWRDRSWLSFTRASFHIIMFYLLITCLWFQSWYAIWPLGLAALLPPGHAARLAALFGYVALAKPLAFEPLWLWHRPLPPKEWRELRLGPALMALPIVYALMAWVDGKVRREKRESRETEGNQES
;
A
#
# COMPACT_ATOMS: atom_id res chain seq x y z
N MET A 1 -25.95 1.97 11.97
CA MET A 1 -25.92 0.50 12.20
C MET A 1 -27.15 -0.25 11.68
N LEU A 2 -28.33 0.35 11.61
CA LEU A 2 -29.59 -0.31 11.14
C LEU A 2 -29.53 -0.83 9.68
N PHE A 3 -28.79 -0.20 8.80
CA PHE A 3 -28.67 -0.62 7.39
C PHE A 3 -27.87 -1.92 7.17
N TYR A 4 -27.06 -2.35 8.13
CA TYR A 4 -26.30 -3.60 8.06
C TYR A 4 -27.01 -4.79 8.72
N ALA A 5 -28.07 -4.54 9.50
CA ALA A 5 -28.81 -5.59 10.22
C ALA A 5 -29.29 -6.72 9.32
N PRO A 6 -29.82 -6.47 8.08
CA PRO A 6 -30.26 -7.54 7.19
C PRO A 6 -29.14 -8.43 6.65
N PHE A 7 -27.90 -7.92 6.67
CA PHE A 7 -26.70 -8.63 6.14
C PHE A 7 -25.86 -9.25 7.25
N TRP A 8 -26.24 -9.06 8.52
CA TRP A 8 -25.51 -9.56 9.66
C TRP A 8 -25.84 -11.03 9.91
N GLN A 9 -24.93 -11.92 9.63
CA GLN A 9 -25.00 -13.36 9.86
C GLN A 9 -24.15 -13.79 11.08
N GLY A 10 -24.09 -12.94 12.10
CA GLY A 10 -23.27 -13.20 13.29
C GLY A 10 -21.77 -13.00 13.05
N VAL A 11 -20.96 -13.68 13.85
CA VAL A 11 -19.49 -13.60 13.77
C VAL A 11 -18.94 -14.05 12.42
N GLU A 12 -19.68 -14.88 11.69
CA GLU A 12 -19.31 -15.34 10.35
C GLU A 12 -19.26 -14.21 9.31
N THR A 13 -20.02 -13.14 9.50
CA THR A 13 -19.93 -11.92 8.67
C THR A 13 -18.57 -11.24 8.80
N LEU A 14 -17.90 -11.42 9.94
CA LEU A 14 -16.56 -10.93 10.24
C LEU A 14 -15.48 -11.97 9.96
N SER A 15 -15.84 -13.16 9.44
CA SER A 15 -14.85 -14.21 9.19
C SER A 15 -13.83 -13.74 8.15
N ILE A 16 -12.71 -13.26 8.66
CA ILE A 16 -11.54 -12.82 7.89
C ILE A 16 -10.91 -14.01 7.16
N GLU A 17 -11.14 -15.25 7.64
CA GLU A 17 -10.58 -16.48 7.08
C GLU A 17 -10.87 -16.67 5.59
N ARG A 18 -12.11 -16.41 5.14
CA ARG A 18 -12.44 -16.48 3.71
C ARG A 18 -11.74 -15.40 2.87
N ARG A 19 -11.41 -14.24 3.49
CA ARG A 19 -10.73 -13.12 2.82
C ARG A 19 -9.20 -13.28 2.84
N GLN A 20 -8.65 -13.98 3.81
CA GLN A 20 -7.22 -14.29 3.90
C GLN A 20 -6.73 -15.21 2.77
N ALA A 21 -7.65 -15.93 2.12
CA ALA A 21 -7.33 -16.77 0.95
C ALA A 21 -7.37 -15.98 -0.39
N LEU A 22 -7.69 -14.69 -0.37
CA LEU A 22 -7.78 -13.86 -1.57
C LEU A 22 -6.48 -13.08 -1.74
N PHE A 23 -5.63 -13.57 -2.63
CA PHE A 23 -4.42 -12.87 -3.03
C PHE A 23 -4.64 -12.28 -4.43
N THR A 24 -4.80 -10.97 -4.51
CA THR A 24 -5.06 -10.31 -5.80
C THR A 24 -4.34 -8.98 -5.93
N ALA A 25 -3.70 -8.78 -7.08
CA ALA A 25 -3.16 -7.51 -7.55
C ALA A 25 -2.27 -6.75 -6.55
N SER A 26 -1.51 -7.47 -5.73
CA SER A 26 -0.69 -6.91 -4.66
C SER A 26 0.69 -7.59 -4.61
N LEU A 27 1.65 -7.00 -3.90
CA LEU A 27 2.96 -7.63 -3.68
C LEU A 27 2.86 -8.97 -2.95
N PRO A 28 2.03 -9.12 -1.88
CA PRO A 28 1.81 -10.42 -1.26
C PRO A 28 1.22 -11.46 -2.22
N ALA A 29 0.40 -11.05 -3.20
CA ALA A 29 -0.11 -11.96 -4.21
C ALA A 29 1.01 -12.49 -5.11
N ALA A 30 1.97 -11.65 -5.49
CA ALA A 30 3.15 -12.08 -6.25
C ALA A 30 4.05 -13.01 -5.43
N ALA A 31 4.29 -12.69 -4.15
CA ALA A 31 5.05 -13.54 -3.23
C ALA A 31 4.35 -14.89 -3.02
N TRP A 32 3.04 -14.89 -2.85
CA TRP A 32 2.24 -16.11 -2.73
C TRP A 32 2.39 -16.98 -3.98
N ALA A 33 2.25 -16.41 -5.18
CA ALA A 33 2.41 -17.14 -6.43
C ALA A 33 3.81 -17.74 -6.62
N ALA A 34 4.86 -17.03 -6.18
CA ALA A 34 6.24 -17.50 -6.26
C ALA A 34 6.53 -18.64 -5.28
N LEU A 35 5.93 -18.62 -4.09
CA LEU A 35 6.17 -19.63 -3.04
C LEU A 35 5.25 -20.86 -3.15
N LEU A 36 4.12 -20.72 -3.86
CA LEU A 36 3.11 -21.76 -4.00
C LEU A 36 3.67 -23.12 -4.48
N PRO A 37 4.58 -23.20 -5.48
CA PRO A 37 5.09 -24.47 -5.97
C PRO A 37 5.95 -25.21 -4.94
N SER A 38 6.60 -24.48 -4.02
CA SER A 38 7.54 -25.07 -3.06
C SER A 38 6.90 -25.43 -1.72
N LEU A 39 5.89 -24.70 -1.27
CA LEU A 39 5.33 -24.81 0.07
C LEU A 39 3.90 -25.36 0.10
N GLY A 40 3.23 -25.42 -1.06
CA GLY A 40 1.81 -25.75 -1.13
C GLY A 40 0.90 -24.60 -0.68
N LYS A 41 -0.39 -24.71 -0.98
CA LYS A 41 -1.35 -23.60 -0.86
C LYS A 41 -1.53 -23.10 0.57
N GLU A 42 -1.74 -24.01 1.51
CA GLU A 42 -2.11 -23.66 2.88
C GLU A 42 -0.96 -23.00 3.64
N LEU A 43 0.22 -23.60 3.60
CA LEU A 43 1.41 -23.10 4.27
C LEU A 43 1.86 -21.76 3.66
N THR A 44 1.78 -21.63 2.34
CA THR A 44 2.10 -20.36 1.65
C THR A 44 1.14 -19.25 2.08
N SER A 45 -0.16 -19.52 2.10
CA SER A 45 -1.16 -18.54 2.52
C SER A 45 -0.96 -18.09 3.96
N GLN A 46 -0.73 -19.03 4.87
CA GLN A 46 -0.46 -18.72 6.27
C GLN A 46 0.82 -17.89 6.45
N ARG A 47 1.93 -18.28 5.81
CA ARG A 47 3.19 -17.56 5.94
C ARG A 47 3.11 -16.14 5.37
N VAL A 48 2.57 -15.98 4.16
CA VAL A 48 2.47 -14.66 3.52
C VAL A 48 1.54 -13.74 4.32
N SER A 49 0.39 -14.22 4.80
CA SER A 49 -0.52 -13.41 5.60
C SER A 49 0.08 -13.04 6.97
N THR A 50 0.77 -13.96 7.63
CA THR A 50 1.45 -13.68 8.91
C THR A 50 2.55 -12.64 8.75
N VAL A 51 3.41 -12.79 7.73
CA VAL A 51 4.48 -11.81 7.46
C VAL A 51 3.88 -10.45 7.14
N ALA A 52 2.85 -10.38 6.30
CA ALA A 52 2.16 -9.13 5.97
C ALA A 52 1.57 -8.46 7.23
N ALA A 53 0.91 -9.22 8.10
CA ALA A 53 0.34 -8.72 9.34
C ALA A 53 1.41 -8.19 10.31
N VAL A 54 2.49 -8.94 10.49
CA VAL A 54 3.62 -8.53 11.37
C VAL A 54 4.29 -7.26 10.85
N LEU A 55 4.58 -7.18 9.55
CA LEU A 55 5.17 -5.99 8.94
C LEU A 55 4.27 -4.76 9.10
N THR A 56 2.96 -4.93 8.88
CA THR A 56 1.99 -3.85 9.08
C THR A 56 1.96 -3.38 10.53
N ALA A 57 1.91 -4.32 11.49
CA ALA A 57 1.88 -4.01 12.90
C ALA A 57 3.14 -3.27 13.36
N LEU A 58 4.32 -3.75 12.98
CA LEU A 58 5.60 -3.11 13.32
C LEU A 58 5.69 -1.69 12.73
N PHE A 59 5.30 -1.52 11.47
CA PHE A 59 5.30 -0.21 10.83
C PHE A 59 4.29 0.74 11.48
N ALA A 60 3.08 0.26 11.81
CA ALA A 60 2.06 1.06 12.49
C ALA A 60 2.51 1.48 13.90
N LEU A 61 3.12 0.58 14.67
CA LEU A 61 3.67 0.88 15.98
C LEU A 61 4.78 1.94 15.89
N TRP A 62 5.68 1.81 14.92
CA TRP A 62 6.75 2.78 14.70
C TRP A 62 6.20 4.16 14.35
N GLN A 63 5.29 4.25 13.38
CA GLN A 63 4.65 5.52 12.98
C GLN A 63 3.81 6.12 14.10
N GLY A 64 3.06 5.27 14.82
CA GLY A 64 2.28 5.69 15.98
C GLY A 64 3.14 6.25 17.10
N ALA A 65 4.28 5.62 17.41
CA ALA A 65 5.23 6.12 18.41
C ALA A 65 5.82 7.48 18.02
N GLN A 66 6.11 7.71 16.74
CA GLN A 66 6.57 9.02 16.26
C GLN A 66 5.49 10.09 16.41
N ALA A 67 4.26 9.79 15.97
CA ALA A 67 3.13 10.72 16.10
C ALA A 67 2.82 11.05 17.57
N TRP A 68 2.94 10.05 18.47
CA TRP A 68 2.74 10.23 19.89
C TRP A 68 3.78 11.18 20.52
N ARG A 69 5.03 11.14 20.07
CA ARG A 69 6.09 12.04 20.54
C ARG A 69 5.84 13.50 20.13
N ASP A 70 5.39 13.71 18.92
CA ASP A 70 5.18 15.04 18.34
C ASP A 70 3.83 15.67 18.77
N ARG A 71 2.84 14.85 19.13
CA ARG A 71 1.50 15.23 19.62
C ARG A 71 0.78 16.28 18.78
N SER A 72 1.15 16.45 17.52
CA SER A 72 0.49 17.38 16.60
C SER A 72 -0.53 16.65 15.72
N TRP A 73 -1.62 17.34 15.36
CA TRP A 73 -2.61 16.83 14.41
C TRP A 73 -1.95 16.48 13.07
N LEU A 74 -1.02 17.31 12.62
CA LEU A 74 -0.31 17.10 11.37
C LEU A 74 0.54 15.82 11.40
N SER A 75 1.22 15.56 12.52
CA SER A 75 2.02 14.34 12.69
C SER A 75 1.13 13.09 12.70
N PHE A 76 0.00 13.15 13.38
CA PHE A 76 -0.99 12.07 13.39
C PHE A 76 -1.52 11.77 11.98
N THR A 77 -1.93 12.81 11.24
CA THR A 77 -2.45 12.67 9.87
C THR A 77 -1.37 12.09 8.94
N ARG A 78 -0.12 12.56 9.08
CA ARG A 78 1.03 12.04 8.31
C ARG A 78 1.32 10.58 8.63
N ALA A 79 1.32 10.20 9.90
CA ALA A 79 1.51 8.82 10.33
C ALA A 79 0.40 7.91 9.77
N SER A 80 -0.85 8.34 9.87
CA SER A 80 -2.00 7.62 9.30
C SER A 80 -1.88 7.43 7.79
N PHE A 81 -1.46 8.47 7.06
CA PHE A 81 -1.18 8.39 5.63
C PHE A 81 -0.10 7.35 5.32
N HIS A 82 1.03 7.39 6.04
CA HIS A 82 2.13 6.44 5.82
C HIS A 82 1.72 5.01 6.14
N ILE A 83 0.96 4.78 7.22
CA ILE A 83 0.47 3.45 7.60
C ILE A 83 -0.44 2.89 6.50
N ILE A 84 -1.41 3.67 6.02
CA ILE A 84 -2.34 3.24 4.97
C ILE A 84 -1.59 3.01 3.65
N MET A 85 -0.68 3.90 3.27
CA MET A 85 0.12 3.71 2.05
C MET A 85 1.00 2.46 2.13
N PHE A 86 1.67 2.24 3.26
CA PHE A 86 2.47 1.04 3.49
C PHE A 86 1.61 -0.23 3.40
N TYR A 87 0.45 -0.22 4.09
CA TYR A 87 -0.48 -1.33 4.01
C TYR A 87 -0.90 -1.62 2.56
N LEU A 88 -1.36 -0.62 1.83
CA LEU A 88 -1.90 -0.81 0.48
C LEU A 88 -0.83 -1.19 -0.55
N LEU A 89 0.39 -0.65 -0.43
CA LEU A 89 1.47 -0.92 -1.37
C LEU A 89 2.24 -2.22 -1.07
N ILE A 90 2.44 -2.53 0.22
CA ILE A 90 3.40 -3.56 0.62
C ILE A 90 2.71 -4.81 1.18
N THR A 91 1.69 -4.66 2.04
CA THR A 91 1.16 -5.77 2.84
C THR A 91 -0.30 -6.13 2.56
N CYS A 92 -1.00 -5.39 1.74
CA CYS A 92 -2.39 -5.66 1.38
C CYS A 92 -2.51 -6.98 0.61
N LEU A 93 -3.22 -7.96 1.19
CA LEU A 93 -3.40 -9.27 0.57
C LEU A 93 -4.38 -9.22 -0.60
N TRP A 94 -5.43 -8.44 -0.45
CA TRP A 94 -6.52 -8.29 -1.40
C TRP A 94 -6.73 -6.82 -1.76
N PHE A 95 -6.15 -6.40 -2.87
CA PHE A 95 -6.25 -5.02 -3.31
C PHE A 95 -7.50 -4.75 -4.14
N GLN A 96 -8.21 -3.70 -3.78
CA GLN A 96 -9.37 -3.19 -4.52
C GLN A 96 -9.15 -1.72 -4.92
N SER A 97 -9.57 -1.38 -6.13
CA SER A 97 -9.32 -0.04 -6.68
C SER A 97 -9.91 1.10 -5.84
N TRP A 98 -11.05 0.89 -5.18
CA TRP A 98 -11.66 1.92 -4.32
C TRP A 98 -10.88 2.20 -3.02
N TYR A 99 -9.91 1.36 -2.65
CA TYR A 99 -9.05 1.65 -1.49
C TYR A 99 -8.22 2.92 -1.68
N ALA A 100 -8.07 3.40 -2.92
CA ALA A 100 -7.39 4.65 -3.23
C ALA A 100 -8.04 5.89 -2.58
N ILE A 101 -9.32 5.81 -2.21
CA ILE A 101 -10.01 6.93 -1.54
C ILE A 101 -9.40 7.25 -0.17
N TRP A 102 -8.86 6.27 0.54
CA TRP A 102 -8.29 6.47 1.87
C TRP A 102 -7.02 7.30 1.85
N PRO A 103 -5.97 6.94 1.08
CA PRO A 103 -4.78 7.78 1.02
C PRO A 103 -5.02 9.13 0.33
N LEU A 104 -5.95 9.22 -0.62
CA LEU A 104 -6.33 10.50 -1.24
C LEU A 104 -6.96 11.43 -0.22
N GLY A 105 -7.91 10.94 0.60
CA GLY A 105 -8.53 11.72 1.66
C GLY A 105 -7.53 12.21 2.70
N LEU A 106 -6.60 11.35 3.15
CA LEU A 106 -5.56 11.75 4.10
C LEU A 106 -4.55 12.74 3.48
N ALA A 107 -4.16 12.53 2.21
CA ALA A 107 -3.24 13.43 1.53
C ALA A 107 -3.83 14.83 1.34
N ALA A 108 -5.16 14.96 1.18
CA ALA A 108 -5.85 16.23 1.09
C ALA A 108 -5.79 17.05 2.39
N LEU A 109 -5.56 16.39 3.54
CA LEU A 109 -5.39 17.03 4.85
C LEU A 109 -3.92 17.40 5.15
N LEU A 110 -2.98 17.02 4.28
CA LEU A 110 -1.57 17.30 4.42
C LEU A 110 -1.15 18.50 3.55
N PRO A 111 -0.09 19.22 3.93
CA PRO A 111 0.48 20.24 3.07
C PRO A 111 0.86 19.66 1.68
N PRO A 112 0.73 20.46 0.61
CA PRO A 112 1.06 20.01 -0.75
C PRO A 112 2.53 19.57 -0.82
N GLY A 113 2.78 18.37 -1.40
CA GLY A 113 4.12 17.80 -1.46
C GLY A 113 4.14 16.35 -1.92
N HIS A 114 5.10 15.59 -1.42
CA HIS A 114 5.29 14.19 -1.81
C HIS A 114 4.09 13.29 -1.48
N ALA A 115 3.42 13.52 -0.34
CA ALA A 115 2.23 12.75 0.05
C ALA A 115 1.11 12.88 -0.98
N ALA A 116 0.81 14.11 -1.42
CA ALA A 116 -0.23 14.36 -2.42
C ALA A 116 0.12 13.72 -3.77
N ARG A 117 1.38 13.84 -4.22
CA ARG A 117 1.85 13.23 -5.47
C ARG A 117 1.80 11.70 -5.41
N LEU A 118 2.24 11.10 -4.30
CA LEU A 118 2.21 9.66 -4.10
C LEU A 118 0.77 9.14 -4.09
N ALA A 119 -0.14 9.82 -3.37
CA ALA A 119 -1.55 9.46 -3.34
C ALA A 119 -2.21 9.57 -4.72
N ALA A 120 -1.91 10.65 -5.48
CA ALA A 120 -2.42 10.82 -6.83
C ALA A 120 -1.91 9.74 -7.78
N LEU A 121 -0.61 9.43 -7.76
CA LEU A 121 -0.02 8.37 -8.57
C LEU A 121 -0.62 7.01 -8.22
N PHE A 122 -0.77 6.72 -6.91
CA PHE A 122 -1.42 5.50 -6.45
C PHE A 122 -2.88 5.42 -6.91
N GLY A 123 -3.63 6.51 -6.77
CA GLY A 123 -5.02 6.60 -7.24
C GLY A 123 -5.14 6.36 -8.75
N TYR A 124 -4.24 6.96 -9.53
CA TYR A 124 -4.19 6.74 -10.97
C TYR A 124 -3.93 5.26 -11.31
N VAL A 125 -2.94 4.63 -10.70
CA VAL A 125 -2.63 3.21 -10.91
C VAL A 125 -3.78 2.31 -10.46
N ALA A 126 -4.40 2.62 -9.31
CA ALA A 126 -5.54 1.88 -8.80
C ALA A 126 -6.76 1.93 -9.75
N LEU A 127 -7.02 3.08 -10.37
CA LEU A 127 -8.09 3.26 -11.36
C LEU A 127 -7.71 2.71 -12.74
N ALA A 128 -6.43 2.75 -13.11
CA ALA A 128 -5.96 2.15 -14.37
C ALA A 128 -6.16 0.63 -14.39
N LYS A 129 -6.12 -0.03 -13.25
CA LYS A 129 -6.32 -1.49 -13.16
C LYS A 129 -7.65 -1.94 -13.78
N PRO A 130 -8.84 -1.51 -13.34
CA PRO A 130 -10.09 -1.91 -13.96
C PRO A 130 -10.22 -1.42 -15.40
N LEU A 131 -9.74 -0.21 -15.71
CA LEU A 131 -9.78 0.33 -17.06
C LEU A 131 -8.90 -0.47 -18.05
N ALA A 132 -7.73 -0.93 -17.62
CA ALA A 132 -6.87 -1.77 -18.44
C ALA A 132 -7.41 -3.20 -18.61
N PHE A 133 -8.04 -3.74 -17.56
CA PHE A 133 -8.49 -5.13 -17.56
C PHE A 133 -9.83 -5.35 -18.24
N GLU A 134 -10.81 -4.50 -18.05
CA GLU A 134 -12.15 -4.70 -18.60
C GLU A 134 -12.29 -4.29 -20.06
N PRO A 135 -11.85 -3.08 -20.52
CA PRO A 135 -11.90 -2.72 -21.93
C PRO A 135 -11.00 -3.55 -22.81
N LEU A 136 -9.76 -3.86 -22.37
CA LEU A 136 -8.89 -4.77 -23.10
C LEU A 136 -9.51 -6.16 -23.24
N TRP A 137 -10.29 -6.58 -22.24
CA TRP A 137 -11.02 -7.85 -22.29
C TRP A 137 -12.16 -7.84 -23.30
N LEU A 138 -12.88 -6.76 -23.43
CA LEU A 138 -13.97 -6.64 -24.39
C LEU A 138 -13.48 -6.58 -25.84
N TRP A 139 -12.29 -6.01 -26.09
CA TRP A 139 -11.80 -5.71 -27.43
C TRP A 139 -10.75 -6.70 -27.97
N HIS A 140 -10.00 -7.37 -27.12
CA HIS A 140 -8.91 -8.26 -27.52
C HIS A 140 -9.10 -9.67 -26.93
N ARG A 141 -9.81 -10.52 -27.64
CA ARG A 141 -9.86 -11.96 -27.31
C ARG A 141 -8.80 -12.73 -28.11
N PRO A 142 -8.07 -13.70 -27.52
CA PRO A 142 -8.14 -14.20 -26.15
C PRO A 142 -7.27 -13.41 -25.18
N LEU A 143 -7.79 -13.19 -23.97
CA LEU A 143 -7.05 -12.55 -22.90
C LEU A 143 -6.14 -13.52 -22.17
N PRO A 144 -5.08 -12.97 -21.53
CA PRO A 144 -4.31 -13.71 -20.56
C PRO A 144 -5.21 -14.28 -19.46
N PRO A 145 -4.90 -15.46 -18.93
CA PRO A 145 -5.64 -16.03 -17.79
C PRO A 145 -5.81 -15.03 -16.65
N LYS A 146 -6.93 -15.10 -15.93
CA LYS A 146 -7.20 -14.23 -14.78
C LYS A 146 -6.04 -14.22 -13.77
N GLU A 147 -5.43 -15.38 -13.54
CA GLU A 147 -4.28 -15.56 -12.68
C GLU A 147 -3.08 -14.72 -13.11
N TRP A 148 -2.76 -14.68 -14.40
CA TRP A 148 -1.66 -13.85 -14.92
C TRP A 148 -1.91 -12.36 -14.67
N ARG A 149 -3.13 -11.90 -14.85
CA ARG A 149 -3.50 -10.49 -14.62
C ARG A 149 -3.38 -10.10 -13.16
N GLU A 150 -3.93 -10.92 -12.27
CA GLU A 150 -3.98 -10.62 -10.82
C GLU A 150 -2.63 -10.83 -10.13
N LEU A 151 -1.84 -11.81 -10.58
CA LEU A 151 -0.60 -12.19 -9.91
C LEU A 151 0.67 -11.57 -10.51
N ARG A 152 0.60 -11.06 -11.73
CA ARG A 152 1.76 -10.42 -12.40
C ARG A 152 1.50 -8.97 -12.75
N LEU A 153 0.46 -8.69 -13.51
CA LEU A 153 0.22 -7.33 -14.01
C LEU A 153 -0.23 -6.38 -12.87
N GLY A 154 -1.08 -6.85 -11.96
CA GLY A 154 -1.49 -6.06 -10.80
C GLY A 154 -0.30 -5.62 -9.93
N PRO A 155 0.55 -6.55 -9.46
CA PRO A 155 1.77 -6.20 -8.73
C PRO A 155 2.74 -5.32 -9.51
N ALA A 156 2.90 -5.52 -10.83
CA ALA A 156 3.76 -4.69 -11.67
C ALA A 156 3.26 -3.23 -11.74
N LEU A 157 1.96 -3.01 -11.84
CA LEU A 157 1.38 -1.66 -11.78
C LEU A 157 1.63 -1.00 -10.42
N MET A 158 1.53 -1.77 -9.32
CA MET A 158 1.82 -1.27 -7.97
C MET A 158 3.30 -0.94 -7.74
N ALA A 159 4.21 -1.42 -8.59
CA ALA A 159 5.62 -1.04 -8.51
C ALA A 159 5.86 0.46 -8.78
N LEU A 160 5.05 1.11 -9.60
CA LEU A 160 5.22 2.54 -9.94
C LEU A 160 5.14 3.47 -8.71
N PRO A 161 4.09 3.43 -7.87
CA PRO A 161 4.05 4.21 -6.64
C PRO A 161 5.18 3.85 -5.65
N ILE A 162 5.61 2.59 -5.62
CA ILE A 162 6.71 2.14 -4.74
C ILE A 162 8.02 2.77 -5.20
N VAL A 163 8.33 2.70 -6.49
CA VAL A 163 9.54 3.33 -7.06
C VAL A 163 9.53 4.83 -6.80
N TYR A 164 8.39 5.50 -7.01
CA TYR A 164 8.27 6.93 -6.69
C TYR A 164 8.54 7.21 -5.21
N ALA A 165 7.97 6.41 -4.30
CA ALA A 165 8.17 6.59 -2.86
C ALA A 165 9.65 6.43 -2.46
N LEU A 166 10.34 5.43 -3.03
CA LEU A 166 11.77 5.21 -2.83
C LEU A 166 12.61 6.36 -3.37
N MET A 167 12.33 6.84 -4.58
CA MET A 167 13.03 7.99 -5.16
C MET A 167 12.84 9.25 -4.31
N ALA A 168 11.62 9.52 -3.86
CA ALA A 168 11.33 10.67 -3.00
C ALA A 168 12.04 10.57 -1.64
N TRP A 169 12.17 9.38 -1.09
CA TRP A 169 12.91 9.14 0.15
C TRP A 169 14.42 9.37 -0.01
N VAL A 170 15.01 8.85 -1.10
CA VAL A 170 16.43 9.06 -1.43
C VAL A 170 16.72 10.53 -1.64
N ASP A 171 15.91 11.24 -2.44
CA ASP A 171 16.07 12.68 -2.68
C ASP A 171 15.97 13.48 -1.37
N GLY A 172 15.03 13.12 -0.51
CA GLY A 172 14.89 13.73 0.82
C GLY A 172 16.13 13.54 1.70
N LYS A 173 16.74 12.35 1.66
CA LYS A 173 17.97 12.06 2.41
C LYS A 173 19.17 12.88 1.90
N VAL A 174 19.38 12.89 0.60
CA VAL A 174 20.47 13.66 -0.04
C VAL A 174 20.35 15.16 0.24
N ARG A 175 19.14 15.71 0.23
CA ARG A 175 18.92 17.13 0.55
C ARG A 175 19.23 17.46 2.01
N ARG A 176 18.96 16.56 2.95
CA ARG A 176 19.29 16.74 4.38
C ARG A 176 20.80 16.75 4.57
N GLU A 177 21.51 15.77 4.03
CA GLU A 177 22.97 15.69 4.11
C GLU A 177 23.65 16.95 3.56
N LYS A 178 23.18 17.48 2.41
CA LYS A 178 23.68 18.74 1.85
C LYS A 178 23.42 19.97 2.71
N ARG A 179 22.31 20.00 3.44
CA ARG A 179 22.01 21.10 4.39
C ARG A 179 22.96 21.07 5.58
N GLU A 180 23.09 19.88 6.19
CA GLU A 180 23.98 19.67 7.34
C GLU A 180 25.44 20.03 7.00
N SER A 181 25.93 19.64 5.81
CA SER A 181 27.25 20.00 5.34
C SER A 181 27.46 21.53 5.21
N ARG A 182 26.47 22.24 4.66
CA ARG A 182 26.55 23.71 4.52
C ARG A 182 26.50 24.45 5.86
N GLU A 183 25.72 23.96 6.82
CA GLU A 183 25.64 24.53 8.16
C GLU A 183 26.97 24.33 8.92
N THR A 184 27.65 23.21 8.68
CA THR A 184 28.97 22.91 9.27
C THR A 184 30.06 23.81 8.71
N GLU A 185 30.06 24.01 7.38
CA GLU A 185 31.01 24.91 6.69
C GLU A 185 30.83 26.37 7.13
N GLY A 186 29.60 26.87 7.22
CA GLY A 186 29.32 28.25 7.67
C GLY A 186 29.68 28.53 9.11
N ASN A 187 29.67 27.52 10.00
CA ASN A 187 30.09 27.65 11.39
C ASN A 187 31.65 27.62 11.56
N GLN A 188 32.40 27.18 10.58
CA GLN A 188 33.89 27.18 10.63
C GLN A 188 34.50 28.51 10.14
N GLU A 189 33.70 29.28 9.37
CA GLU A 189 34.16 30.57 8.83
C GLU A 189 33.80 31.79 9.72
N SER A 190 33.04 31.60 10.78
CA SER A 190 32.64 32.62 11.76
C SER A 190 33.49 32.54 13.06
#